data_aa297024aadbf87547fecae0fb83a5a1
#
_entry.id   aa297024aadbf87547fecae0fb83a5a1
#
_cell.length_a   1.000
_cell.length_b   1.000
_cell.length_c   1.000
_cell.angle_alpha   90.00
_cell.angle_beta   90.00
_cell.angle_gamma   90.00
#
_symmetry.space_group_name_H-M   'P 1'
#
loop_
_entity.id
_entity.type
_entity.pdbx_description
1 polymer ?
#
loop_
_entity_poly.entity_id
_entity_poly.type
_entity_poly.pdbx_seq_one_letter_code
_entity_poly.pdbx_strand_id
1 'polypeptide(L)'
;MSIPKGPSLAVLPMADNGASTAGPQILQPSGWPAPKGYANGVAADGRIVVTGGVIGWNTLGHLPADFVAQVRQALSNIAAILAEGGARPEHLVRLTWYVVDIEEYLANLKILGQAYREIFGTHYPAMALVQVVRLVEKAARVEIEATAVVPR
;
A
#
# COMPACT_ATOMS: atom_id res chain seq x y z
N MET A 1 12.29 33.29 40.52
CA MET A 1 12.12 33.24 39.06
C MET A 1 11.29 32.00 38.72
N SER A 2 9.97 32.14 38.52
CA SER A 2 9.06 31.00 38.30
C SER A 2 9.00 30.65 36.82
N ILE A 3 9.22 29.36 36.50
CA ILE A 3 9.10 28.82 35.14
C ILE A 3 7.62 28.75 34.81
N PRO A 4 7.13 29.31 33.69
CA PRO A 4 5.75 29.16 33.28
C PRO A 4 5.46 27.71 32.93
N LYS A 5 4.38 27.15 33.52
CA LYS A 5 3.86 25.83 33.13
C LYS A 5 3.35 25.94 31.70
N GLY A 6 3.91 25.13 30.81
CA GLY A 6 3.41 24.99 29.45
C GLY A 6 1.96 24.47 29.42
N PRO A 7 1.26 24.63 28.26
CA PRO A 7 -0.14 24.21 28.13
C PRO A 7 -0.27 22.72 28.41
N SER A 8 -1.21 22.38 29.28
CA SER A 8 -1.60 20.99 29.56
C SER A 8 -2.15 20.39 28.27
N LEU A 9 -1.53 19.33 27.78
CA LEU A 9 -2.11 18.50 26.73
C LEU A 9 -3.41 17.91 27.28
N ALA A 10 -4.53 18.44 26.85
CA ALA A 10 -5.83 17.83 27.11
C ALA A 10 -5.84 16.45 26.46
N VAL A 11 -5.90 15.41 27.27
CA VAL A 11 -6.16 14.04 26.79
C VAL A 11 -7.58 14.05 26.26
N LEU A 12 -7.71 14.02 24.93
CA LEU A 12 -9.01 13.83 24.30
C LEU A 12 -9.57 12.47 24.74
N PRO A 13 -10.86 12.37 25.07
CA PRO A 13 -11.46 11.11 25.42
C PRO A 13 -11.29 10.13 24.26
N MET A 14 -10.73 8.95 24.53
CA MET A 14 -10.70 7.84 23.61
C MET A 14 -12.13 7.53 23.19
N ALA A 15 -12.45 7.63 21.91
CA ALA A 15 -13.73 7.18 21.41
C ALA A 15 -13.92 5.70 21.75
N ASP A 16 -15.10 5.35 22.22
CA ASP A 16 -15.49 3.98 22.52
C ASP A 16 -15.38 3.15 21.23
N ASN A 17 -14.33 2.35 21.11
CA ASN A 17 -14.07 1.51 19.96
C ASN A 17 -14.91 0.24 20.08
N GLY A 18 -16.23 0.36 19.93
CA GLY A 18 -17.05 -0.77 19.56
C GLY A 18 -16.42 -1.45 18.33
N ALA A 19 -16.23 -2.78 18.37
CA ALA A 19 -15.61 -3.55 17.31
C ALA A 19 -16.26 -3.17 15.96
N SER A 20 -15.54 -2.37 15.15
CA SER A 20 -16.03 -1.93 13.85
C SER A 20 -15.93 -3.11 12.87
N THR A 21 -17.07 -3.60 12.40
CA THR A 21 -17.14 -4.55 11.28
C THR A 21 -16.91 -3.86 9.93
N ALA A 22 -16.70 -2.55 9.95
CA ALA A 22 -16.43 -1.74 8.75
C ALA A 22 -14.99 -1.93 8.25
N GLY A 23 -14.83 -1.95 6.93
CA GLY A 23 -13.53 -1.99 6.28
C GLY A 23 -12.68 -0.75 6.55
N PRO A 24 -11.49 -0.65 5.92
CA PRO A 24 -10.58 0.48 6.09
C PRO A 24 -11.24 1.83 5.80
N GLN A 25 -11.00 2.79 6.67
CA GLN A 25 -11.47 4.18 6.55
C GLN A 25 -10.38 5.04 5.92
N ILE A 26 -10.72 5.74 4.84
CA ILE A 26 -9.81 6.71 4.21
C ILE A 26 -9.76 7.98 5.05
N LEU A 27 -8.54 8.44 5.34
CA LEU A 27 -8.28 9.66 6.10
C LEU A 27 -7.94 10.79 5.12
N GLN A 28 -8.83 11.76 5.02
CA GLN A 28 -8.69 12.92 4.13
C GLN A 28 -8.95 14.20 4.94
N PRO A 29 -7.90 14.98 5.30
CA PRO A 29 -8.10 16.25 6.00
C PRO A 29 -8.94 17.22 5.16
N SER A 30 -9.81 17.98 5.84
CA SER A 30 -10.64 18.99 5.18
C SER A 30 -9.77 20.05 4.48
N GLY A 31 -10.15 20.41 3.26
CA GLY A 31 -9.43 21.40 2.46
C GLY A 31 -8.20 20.89 1.71
N TRP A 32 -7.78 19.64 1.93
CA TRP A 32 -6.70 19.06 1.12
C TRP A 32 -7.19 18.63 -0.25
N PRO A 33 -6.36 18.78 -1.31
CA PRO A 33 -6.67 18.22 -2.61
C PRO A 33 -6.86 16.69 -2.52
N ALA A 34 -7.85 16.17 -3.24
CA ALA A 34 -8.08 14.74 -3.30
C ALA A 34 -6.88 14.04 -3.99
N PRO A 35 -6.27 13.01 -3.38
CA PRO A 35 -5.21 12.24 -4.01
C PRO A 35 -5.75 11.43 -5.19
N LYS A 36 -4.88 11.13 -6.16
CA LYS A 36 -5.23 10.34 -7.33
C LYS A 36 -4.43 9.02 -7.33
N GLY A 37 -5.14 7.90 -7.23
CA GLY A 37 -4.53 6.57 -7.26
C GLY A 37 -3.89 6.13 -5.93
N TYR A 38 -4.09 6.86 -4.84
CA TYR A 38 -3.63 6.53 -3.49
C TYR A 38 -4.50 7.22 -2.45
N ALA A 39 -4.38 6.83 -1.17
CA ALA A 39 -4.93 7.54 -0.03
C ALA A 39 -3.82 8.27 0.74
N ASN A 40 -4.13 9.43 1.33
CA ASN A 40 -3.20 10.14 2.21
C ASN A 40 -2.96 9.38 3.52
N GLY A 41 -3.98 8.71 4.02
CA GLY A 41 -3.92 7.86 5.20
C GLY A 41 -5.09 6.89 5.23
N VAL A 42 -4.94 5.84 6.02
CA VAL A 42 -5.98 4.83 6.24
C VAL A 42 -6.00 4.46 7.70
N ALA A 43 -7.18 4.35 8.29
CA ALA A 43 -7.41 3.75 9.60
C ALA A 43 -8.19 2.45 9.43
N ALA A 44 -7.85 1.42 10.20
CA ALA A 44 -8.55 0.14 10.16
C ALA A 44 -8.42 -0.61 11.48
N ASP A 45 -9.45 -1.35 11.84
CA ASP A 45 -9.46 -2.28 12.96
C ASP A 45 -9.56 -3.71 12.46
N GLY A 46 -8.74 -4.62 13.01
CA GLY A 46 -8.80 -6.01 12.62
C GLY A 46 -7.50 -6.77 12.76
N ARG A 47 -7.41 -7.96 12.05
CA ARG A 47 -6.20 -8.79 11.98
C ARG A 47 -5.29 -8.30 10.85
N ILE A 48 -4.05 -8.01 11.19
CA ILE A 48 -3.04 -7.55 10.23
C ILE A 48 -2.53 -8.74 9.41
N VAL A 49 -2.44 -8.55 8.10
CA VAL A 49 -1.80 -9.45 7.13
C VAL A 49 -0.78 -8.66 6.35
N VAL A 50 0.47 -9.09 6.34
CA VAL A 50 1.57 -8.39 5.68
C VAL A 50 2.27 -9.31 4.66
N THR A 51 2.77 -8.73 3.59
CA THR A 51 3.72 -9.41 2.71
C THR A 51 5.15 -8.99 3.03
N GLY A 52 6.13 -9.78 2.64
CA GLY A 52 7.49 -9.29 2.43
C GLY A 52 7.55 -8.41 1.18
N GLY A 53 8.77 -8.03 0.77
CA GLY A 53 9.00 -7.44 -0.55
C GLY A 53 8.73 -8.48 -1.64
N VAL A 54 7.86 -8.13 -2.58
CA VAL A 54 7.39 -9.02 -3.64
C VAL A 54 7.81 -8.47 -4.99
N ILE A 55 8.55 -9.26 -5.76
CA ILE A 55 8.91 -8.97 -7.14
C ILE A 55 8.07 -9.80 -8.13
N GLY A 56 8.25 -9.57 -9.42
CA GLY A 56 7.41 -10.14 -10.47
C GLY A 56 7.78 -11.57 -10.88
N TRP A 57 8.23 -12.45 -9.99
CA TRP A 57 8.41 -13.86 -10.32
C TRP A 57 7.08 -14.57 -10.57
N ASN A 58 7.03 -15.35 -11.63
CA ASN A 58 5.92 -16.27 -11.84
C ASN A 58 6.13 -17.59 -11.03
N THR A 59 5.15 -18.49 -11.12
CA THR A 59 5.19 -19.79 -10.40
C THR A 59 6.33 -20.71 -10.82
N LEU A 60 6.98 -20.43 -11.95
CA LEU A 60 8.16 -21.16 -12.43
C LEU A 60 9.48 -20.49 -12.03
N GLY A 61 9.41 -19.40 -11.27
CA GLY A 61 10.59 -18.63 -10.86
C GLY A 61 11.16 -17.74 -11.98
N HIS A 62 10.42 -17.49 -13.05
CA HIS A 62 10.86 -16.60 -14.11
C HIS A 62 10.38 -15.17 -13.85
N LEU A 63 11.27 -14.22 -14.11
CA LEU A 63 11.02 -12.78 -14.00
C LEU A 63 10.84 -12.19 -15.41
N PRO A 64 9.71 -11.53 -15.73
CA PRO A 64 9.57 -10.85 -17.01
C PRO A 64 10.64 -9.78 -17.20
N ALA A 65 11.10 -9.57 -18.44
CA ALA A 65 12.06 -8.50 -18.75
C ALA A 65 11.42 -7.12 -18.77
N ASP A 66 10.13 -7.05 -19.12
CA ASP A 66 9.37 -5.81 -19.22
C ASP A 66 8.92 -5.30 -17.84
N PHE A 67 9.11 -4.00 -17.58
CA PHE A 67 8.77 -3.39 -16.30
C PHE A 67 7.27 -3.50 -15.95
N VAL A 68 6.39 -3.21 -16.90
CA VAL A 68 4.93 -3.27 -16.67
C VAL A 68 4.50 -4.71 -16.38
N ALA A 69 5.10 -5.67 -17.08
CA ALA A 69 4.85 -7.10 -16.84
C ALA A 69 5.33 -7.51 -15.45
N GLN A 70 6.50 -7.01 -14.98
CA GLN A 70 6.97 -7.24 -13.61
C GLN A 70 6.01 -6.65 -12.57
N VAL A 71 5.52 -5.42 -12.77
CA VAL A 71 4.54 -4.79 -11.87
C VAL A 71 3.27 -5.61 -11.82
N ARG A 72 2.71 -5.99 -12.98
CA ARG A 72 1.48 -6.78 -13.05
C ARG A 72 1.64 -8.10 -12.31
N GLN A 73 2.76 -8.79 -12.49
CA GLN A 73 3.03 -10.06 -11.83
C GLN A 73 3.23 -9.86 -10.32
N ALA A 74 3.95 -8.83 -9.89
CA ALA A 74 4.15 -8.53 -8.46
C ALA A 74 2.83 -8.24 -7.75
N LEU A 75 1.95 -7.43 -8.36
CA LEU A 75 0.62 -7.15 -7.80
C LEU A 75 -0.25 -8.41 -7.72
N SER A 76 -0.19 -9.28 -8.73
CA SER A 76 -0.90 -10.56 -8.72
C SER A 76 -0.36 -11.50 -7.63
N ASN A 77 0.94 -11.54 -7.43
CA ASN A 77 1.59 -12.30 -6.36
C ASN A 77 1.15 -11.78 -4.98
N ILE A 78 1.11 -10.46 -4.79
CA ILE A 78 0.62 -9.83 -3.55
C ILE A 78 -0.82 -10.23 -3.27
N ALA A 79 -1.70 -10.15 -4.27
CA ALA A 79 -3.10 -10.56 -4.13
C ALA A 79 -3.22 -12.02 -3.69
N ALA A 80 -2.42 -12.92 -4.28
CA ALA A 80 -2.39 -14.33 -3.91
C ALA A 80 -1.89 -14.55 -2.46
N ILE A 81 -0.80 -13.89 -2.06
CA ILE A 81 -0.26 -13.98 -0.71
C ILE A 81 -1.27 -13.46 0.33
N LEU A 82 -1.89 -12.31 0.07
CA LEU A 82 -2.89 -11.73 0.96
C LEU A 82 -4.12 -12.64 1.10
N ALA A 83 -4.53 -13.32 0.02
CA ALA A 83 -5.63 -14.28 0.02
C ALA A 83 -5.37 -15.48 0.94
N GLU A 84 -4.13 -15.98 1.03
CA GLU A 84 -3.73 -17.01 2.00
C GLU A 84 -3.98 -16.56 3.45
N GLY A 85 -3.85 -15.27 3.70
CA GLY A 85 -4.19 -14.65 4.99
C GLY A 85 -5.68 -14.29 5.12
N GLY A 86 -6.54 -14.65 4.17
CA GLY A 86 -7.96 -14.30 4.18
C GLY A 86 -8.23 -12.82 3.88
N ALA A 87 -7.23 -12.10 3.38
CA ALA A 87 -7.41 -10.70 2.98
C ALA A 87 -7.83 -10.60 1.51
N ARG A 88 -8.59 -9.57 1.21
CA ARG A 88 -9.08 -9.21 -0.13
C ARG A 88 -8.61 -7.79 -0.47
N PRO A 89 -8.73 -7.34 -1.73
CA PRO A 89 -8.30 -6.00 -2.14
C PRO A 89 -8.82 -4.87 -1.26
N GLU A 90 -10.08 -4.93 -0.85
CA GLU A 90 -10.70 -3.92 0.02
C GLU A 90 -10.13 -3.86 1.44
N HIS A 91 -9.32 -4.83 1.83
CA HIS A 91 -8.63 -4.85 3.13
C HIS A 91 -7.25 -4.18 3.08
N LEU A 92 -6.76 -3.80 1.90
CA LEU A 92 -5.48 -3.11 1.75
C LEU A 92 -5.48 -1.78 2.50
N VAL A 93 -4.45 -1.56 3.32
CA VAL A 93 -4.25 -0.30 4.05
C VAL A 93 -2.95 0.40 3.65
N ARG A 94 -1.96 -0.35 3.13
CA ARG A 94 -0.68 0.21 2.70
C ARG A 94 -0.06 -0.59 1.56
N LEU A 95 0.55 0.13 0.62
CA LEU A 95 1.52 -0.37 -0.35
C LEU A 95 2.76 0.51 -0.32
N THR A 96 3.94 -0.10 -0.37
CA THR A 96 5.20 0.59 -0.59
C THR A 96 5.87 0.02 -1.82
N TRP A 97 6.22 0.89 -2.76
CA TRP A 97 6.84 0.52 -4.03
C TRP A 97 8.28 0.99 -4.05
N TYR A 98 9.18 0.10 -4.42
CA TYR A 98 10.59 0.36 -4.66
C TYR A 98 10.85 0.12 -6.15
N VAL A 99 11.24 1.16 -6.88
CA VAL A 99 11.54 1.07 -8.32
C VAL A 99 13.00 1.43 -8.57
N VAL A 100 13.62 0.82 -9.56
CA VAL A 100 15.02 1.12 -9.90
C VAL A 100 15.14 2.29 -10.87
N ASP A 101 14.05 2.66 -11.53
CA ASP A 101 13.99 3.78 -12.48
C ASP A 101 12.63 4.50 -12.35
N ILE A 102 12.65 5.70 -11.78
CA ILE A 102 11.44 6.49 -11.56
C ILE A 102 10.88 7.03 -12.90
N GLU A 103 11.74 7.31 -13.87
CA GLU A 103 11.30 7.81 -15.16
C GLU A 103 10.53 6.74 -15.94
N GLU A 104 10.94 5.49 -15.82
CA GLU A 104 10.20 4.38 -16.39
C GLU A 104 8.82 4.22 -15.75
N TYR A 105 8.73 4.36 -14.43
CA TYR A 105 7.44 4.39 -13.75
C TYR A 105 6.54 5.53 -14.24
N LEU A 106 7.08 6.76 -14.31
CA LEU A 106 6.32 7.94 -14.75
C LEU A 106 5.86 7.82 -16.21
N ALA A 107 6.67 7.23 -17.08
CA ALA A 107 6.33 7.01 -18.49
C ALA A 107 5.18 5.99 -18.68
N ASN A 108 4.91 5.15 -17.68
CA ASN A 108 3.94 4.06 -17.76
C ASN A 108 2.71 4.23 -16.86
N LEU A 109 2.48 5.40 -16.26
CA LEU A 109 1.41 5.64 -15.26
C LEU A 109 0.03 5.14 -15.68
N LYS A 110 -0.36 5.37 -16.93
CA LYS A 110 -1.68 4.97 -17.44
C LYS A 110 -1.88 3.45 -17.43
N ILE A 111 -0.89 2.71 -17.95
CA ILE A 111 -0.98 1.24 -18.04
C ILE A 111 -0.77 0.59 -16.68
N LEU A 112 0.05 1.17 -15.81
CA LEU A 112 0.22 0.73 -14.43
C LEU A 112 -1.07 0.91 -13.63
N GLY A 113 -1.75 2.05 -13.78
CA GLY A 113 -3.05 2.29 -13.17
C GLY A 113 -4.14 1.31 -13.65
N GLN A 114 -4.09 0.92 -14.93
CA GLN A 114 -4.97 -0.10 -15.47
C GLN A 114 -4.67 -1.47 -14.84
N ALA A 115 -3.40 -1.90 -14.81
CA ALA A 115 -2.98 -3.15 -14.19
C ALA A 115 -3.38 -3.22 -12.70
N TYR A 116 -3.22 -2.11 -11.97
CA TYR A 116 -3.66 -2.02 -10.59
C TYR A 116 -5.17 -2.27 -10.45
N ARG A 117 -5.99 -1.57 -11.24
CA ARG A 117 -7.45 -1.71 -11.19
C ARG A 117 -7.94 -3.10 -11.58
N GLU A 118 -7.28 -3.77 -12.49
CA GLU A 118 -7.61 -5.15 -12.89
C GLU A 118 -7.42 -6.13 -11.73
N ILE A 119 -6.45 -5.89 -10.83
CA ILE A 119 -6.09 -6.78 -9.74
C ILE A 119 -6.77 -6.38 -8.42
N PHE A 120 -6.71 -5.09 -8.07
CA PHE A 120 -7.20 -4.56 -6.78
C PHE A 120 -8.48 -3.70 -6.89
N GLY A 121 -8.99 -3.49 -8.09
CA GLY A 121 -10.18 -2.65 -8.29
C GLY A 121 -9.90 -1.18 -7.99
N THR A 122 -10.88 -0.52 -7.36
CA THR A 122 -10.79 0.91 -7.01
C THR A 122 -10.43 1.15 -5.54
N HIS A 123 -9.86 0.16 -4.87
CA HIS A 123 -9.41 0.28 -3.48
C HIS A 123 -7.96 0.77 -3.46
N TYR A 124 -7.79 2.04 -3.08
CA TYR A 124 -6.47 2.68 -3.04
C TYR A 124 -6.04 2.87 -1.59
N PRO A 125 -5.00 2.12 -1.13
CA PRO A 125 -4.45 2.26 0.22
C PRO A 125 -3.58 3.52 0.35
N ALA A 126 -3.12 3.78 1.56
CA ALA A 126 -1.99 4.68 1.76
C ALA A 126 -0.77 4.12 0.99
N MET A 127 -0.08 4.96 0.23
CA MET A 127 0.95 4.50 -0.68
C MET A 127 2.18 5.39 -0.64
N ALA A 128 3.35 4.76 -0.69
CA ALA A 128 4.61 5.42 -0.99
C ALA A 128 5.27 4.73 -2.19
N LEU A 129 5.97 5.51 -3.02
CA LEU A 129 6.77 5.00 -4.12
C LEU A 129 8.09 5.76 -4.14
N VAL A 130 9.20 5.05 -4.13
CA VAL A 130 10.54 5.63 -4.13
C VAL A 130 11.45 4.89 -5.10
N GLN A 131 12.39 5.64 -5.68
CA GLN A 131 13.48 5.04 -6.44
C GLN A 131 14.56 4.54 -5.48
N VAL A 132 15.08 3.35 -5.73
CA VAL A 132 16.19 2.75 -5.02
C VAL A 132 17.37 2.54 -5.96
N VAL A 133 18.58 2.44 -5.41
CA VAL A 133 19.80 2.23 -6.20
C VAL A 133 19.78 0.90 -6.94
N ARG A 134 19.29 -0.15 -6.29
CA ARG A 134 19.08 -1.49 -6.86
C ARG A 134 18.23 -2.34 -5.93
N LEU A 135 17.72 -3.44 -6.46
CA LEU A 135 17.07 -4.50 -5.69
C LEU A 135 18.05 -5.68 -5.49
N VAL A 136 17.73 -6.59 -4.58
CA VAL A 136 18.55 -7.77 -4.33
C VAL A 136 18.64 -8.65 -5.58
N GLU A 137 17.50 -8.91 -6.22
CA GLU A 137 17.45 -9.53 -7.55
C GLU A 137 17.83 -8.50 -8.62
N LYS A 138 18.94 -8.75 -9.33
CA LYS A 138 19.48 -7.79 -10.30
C LYS A 138 18.57 -7.53 -11.49
N ALA A 139 17.76 -8.49 -11.88
CA ALA A 139 16.83 -8.38 -12.99
C ALA A 139 15.48 -7.76 -12.56
N ALA A 140 15.25 -7.60 -11.25
CA ALA A 140 14.03 -6.96 -10.75
C ALA A 140 14.11 -5.45 -10.93
N ARG A 141 13.04 -4.88 -11.45
CA ARG A 141 12.87 -3.43 -11.69
C ARG A 141 11.90 -2.79 -10.71
N VAL A 142 11.15 -3.61 -9.99
CA VAL A 142 10.18 -3.22 -8.98
C VAL A 142 10.12 -4.27 -7.88
N GLU A 143 9.95 -3.81 -6.67
CA GLU A 143 9.61 -4.61 -5.49
C GLU A 143 8.50 -3.88 -4.72
N ILE A 144 7.50 -4.61 -4.26
CA ILE A 144 6.33 -4.01 -3.61
C ILE A 144 6.04 -4.80 -2.34
N GLU A 145 5.78 -4.09 -1.24
CA GLU A 145 5.28 -4.68 0.00
C GLU A 145 3.86 -4.17 0.30
N ALA A 146 3.06 -5.00 0.94
CA ALA A 146 1.67 -4.71 1.23
C ALA A 146 1.31 -5.03 2.67
N THR A 147 0.40 -4.21 3.22
CA THR A 147 -0.28 -4.46 4.48
C THR A 147 -1.79 -4.43 4.26
N ALA A 148 -2.48 -5.42 4.76
CA ALA A 148 -3.93 -5.47 4.80
C ALA A 148 -4.41 -5.64 6.24
N VAL A 149 -5.65 -5.20 6.52
CA VAL A 149 -6.31 -5.39 7.80
C VAL A 149 -7.67 -6.03 7.53
N VAL A 150 -7.81 -7.28 7.96
CA VAL A 150 -9.06 -8.04 7.83
C VAL A 150 -9.93 -7.75 9.04
N PRO A 151 -11.16 -7.22 8.86
CA PRO A 151 -12.10 -6.99 9.97
C PRO A 151 -12.34 -8.27 10.77
N ARG A 152 -12.60 -8.10 12.08
CA ARG A 152 -12.93 -9.20 13.00
C ARG A 152 -14.41 -9.54 12.94
#